data_3213ee6589428a55a0040179306abc00
#
_entry.id   3213ee6589428a55a0040179306abc00
#
_cell.length_a   1.000
_cell.length_b   1.000
_cell.length_c   1.000
_cell.angle_alpha   90.00
_cell.angle_beta   90.00
_cell.angle_gamma   90.00
#
_symmetry.space_group_name_H-M   'P 1'
#
loop_
_entity.id
_entity.type
_entity.pdbx_description
1 polymer ?
#
loop_
_entity_poly.entity_id
_entity_poly.type
_entity_poly.pdbx_seq_one_letter_code
_entity_poly.pdbx_strand_id
1 'polypeptide(L)'
;MQNSESLKINYHKKRFQVVSNSETGEVDSNTLFHYSQQDDVLWAVYQGSKIKLGTITGLVKEDNSLEFSYQHVNEEGKIRSGKCTSTPELMEDGRIKLYEKWSWDGENEIGESTVEEVLS
;
A
#
# COMPACT_ATOMS: atom_id res chain seq x y z
N MET A 1 -16.99 -21.16 15.80
CA MET A 1 -16.60 -20.61 15.53
C MET A 1 -16.52 -19.70 14.80
N GLN A 2 -16.50 -19.01 14.49
CA GLN A 2 -16.41 -18.24 13.85
C GLN A 2 -15.66 -17.92 13.32
N ASN A 3 -16.06 -17.53 12.95
CA ASN A 3 -14.88 -17.66 12.54
C ASN A 3 -14.33 -16.52 11.80
N SER A 4 -13.07 -16.08 12.15
CA SER A 4 -12.43 -14.93 11.54
C SER A 4 -12.17 -15.10 10.07
N GLU A 5 -12.27 -16.30 9.61
CA GLU A 5 -12.05 -16.59 8.19
C GLU A 5 -13.06 -15.90 7.30
N SER A 6 -14.27 -15.70 7.82
CA SER A 6 -15.31 -15.01 7.05
C SER A 6 -15.01 -13.52 6.90
N LEU A 7 -13.99 -13.03 7.61
CA LEU A 7 -13.62 -11.62 7.57
C LEU A 7 -12.39 -11.36 6.70
N LYS A 8 -12.02 -12.33 5.85
CA LYS A 8 -10.87 -12.15 4.99
C LYS A 8 -11.10 -11.03 4.01
N ILE A 9 -10.08 -10.17 3.88
CA ILE A 9 -10.14 -9.05 2.97
C ILE A 9 -9.54 -9.48 1.64
N ASN A 10 -10.24 -9.17 0.56
CA ASN A 10 -9.74 -9.41 -0.79
C ASN A 10 -9.33 -8.06 -1.36
N TYR A 11 -8.06 -7.91 -1.66
CA TYR A 11 -7.51 -6.66 -2.18
C TYR A 11 -7.52 -6.60 -3.71
N HIS A 12 -8.01 -7.66 -4.35
CA HIS A 12 -7.94 -7.74 -5.82
C HIS A 12 -8.79 -6.67 -6.50
N LYS A 13 -8.18 -5.97 -7.45
CA LYS A 13 -8.84 -4.91 -8.24
C LYS A 13 -9.29 -3.72 -7.41
N LYS A 14 -8.68 -3.51 -6.27
CA LYS A 14 -8.99 -2.35 -5.44
C LYS A 14 -7.97 -1.26 -5.67
N ARG A 15 -8.43 -0.01 -5.58
CA ARG A 15 -7.59 1.15 -5.78
C ARG A 15 -7.50 1.91 -4.47
N PHE A 16 -6.34 2.46 -4.19
CA PHE A 16 -6.10 3.19 -2.95
C PHE A 16 -5.45 4.53 -3.27
N GLN A 17 -5.75 5.50 -2.43
CA GLN A 17 -5.22 6.87 -2.52
C GLN A 17 -4.62 7.24 -1.18
N VAL A 18 -3.50 7.96 -1.20
CA VAL A 18 -2.85 8.41 0.02
C VAL A 18 -3.69 9.52 0.66
N VAL A 19 -3.95 9.39 1.96
CA VAL A 19 -4.63 10.45 2.72
C VAL A 19 -3.71 11.11 3.73
N SER A 20 -2.59 10.46 4.11
CA SER A 20 -1.55 11.11 4.90
C SER A 20 -0.21 10.42 4.66
N ASN A 21 0.88 11.15 4.81
CA ASN A 21 2.21 10.59 4.63
C ASN A 21 3.22 11.42 5.44
N SER A 22 4.32 10.75 5.85
CA SER A 22 5.45 11.42 6.47
C SER A 22 6.15 12.33 5.47
N GLU A 23 6.84 13.36 5.97
CA GLU A 23 7.54 14.33 5.11
C GLU A 23 8.58 13.68 4.20
N THR A 24 9.18 12.57 4.64
CA THR A 24 10.21 11.89 3.86
C THR A 24 9.65 10.96 2.79
N GLY A 25 8.33 10.80 2.74
CA GLY A 25 7.68 9.98 1.72
C GLY A 25 7.56 10.73 0.41
N GLU A 26 7.50 9.98 -0.69
CA GLU A 26 7.38 10.57 -2.03
C GLU A 26 5.98 10.45 -2.62
N VAL A 27 5.10 9.65 -2.02
CA VAL A 27 3.71 9.54 -2.48
C VAL A 27 2.84 10.58 -1.80
N ASP A 28 1.79 11.00 -2.46
CA ASP A 28 0.87 11.99 -1.89
C ASP A 28 -0.56 11.73 -2.41
N SER A 29 -1.47 12.65 -2.14
CA SER A 29 -2.89 12.46 -2.46
C SER A 29 -3.16 12.33 -3.96
N ASN A 30 -2.19 12.63 -4.80
CA ASN A 30 -2.32 12.47 -6.24
C ASN A 30 -1.71 11.17 -6.74
N THR A 31 -1.23 10.32 -5.83
CA THR A 31 -0.69 9.01 -6.17
C THR A 31 -1.79 7.97 -6.00
N LEU A 32 -2.02 7.18 -7.04
CA LEU A 32 -3.06 6.16 -7.03
C LEU A 32 -2.42 4.79 -7.14
N PHE A 33 -2.87 3.87 -6.28
CA PHE A 33 -2.38 2.50 -6.22
C PHE A 33 -3.45 1.55 -6.75
N HIS A 34 -3.06 0.68 -7.67
CA HIS A 34 -3.94 -0.35 -8.23
C HIS A 34 -3.47 -1.69 -7.73
N TYR A 35 -4.23 -2.29 -6.82
CA TYR A 35 -3.87 -3.56 -6.18
C TYR A 35 -4.47 -4.75 -6.92
N SER A 36 -3.72 -5.84 -6.93
CA SER A 36 -4.16 -7.14 -7.45
C SER A 36 -3.74 -8.20 -6.46
N GLN A 37 -4.50 -9.27 -6.38
CA GLN A 37 -4.21 -10.35 -5.46
C GLN A 37 -4.60 -11.68 -6.08
N GLN A 38 -3.77 -12.68 -5.89
CA GLN A 38 -4.08 -14.06 -6.22
C GLN A 38 -3.60 -14.92 -5.05
N ASP A 39 -4.52 -15.65 -4.42
CA ASP A 39 -4.25 -16.39 -3.18
C ASP A 39 -3.68 -15.43 -2.13
N ASP A 40 -2.49 -15.68 -1.61
CA ASP A 40 -1.88 -14.78 -0.64
C ASP A 40 -0.82 -13.86 -1.25
N VAL A 41 -0.71 -13.83 -2.58
CA VAL A 41 0.26 -12.97 -3.26
C VAL A 41 -0.41 -11.67 -3.66
N LEU A 42 0.22 -10.56 -3.29
CA LEU A 42 -0.25 -9.22 -3.60
C LEU A 42 0.74 -8.53 -4.52
N TRP A 43 0.25 -7.79 -5.49
CA TRP A 43 1.10 -6.90 -6.27
C TRP A 43 0.31 -5.65 -6.60
N ALA A 44 1.02 -4.60 -6.97
CA ALA A 44 0.36 -3.34 -7.30
C ALA A 44 1.23 -2.51 -8.23
N VAL A 45 0.56 -1.61 -8.94
CA VAL A 45 1.21 -0.58 -9.73
C VAL A 45 0.72 0.74 -9.20
N TYR A 46 1.62 1.70 -9.02
CA TYR A 46 1.22 3.02 -8.54
C TYR A 46 1.96 4.12 -9.31
N GLN A 47 1.28 5.22 -9.49
CA GLN A 47 1.87 6.39 -10.16
C GLN A 47 1.05 7.64 -9.84
N GLY A 48 1.61 8.77 -10.17
CA GLY A 48 0.98 10.06 -9.95
C GLY A 48 1.87 10.97 -9.12
N SER A 49 1.72 12.28 -9.30
CA SER A 49 2.51 13.28 -8.64
C SER A 49 4.01 13.05 -8.90
N LYS A 50 4.80 12.82 -7.87
CA LYS A 50 6.25 12.64 -7.99
C LYS A 50 6.68 11.26 -8.47
N ILE A 51 5.72 10.35 -8.66
CA ILE A 51 6.02 8.97 -9.03
C ILE A 51 5.70 8.75 -10.50
N LYS A 52 6.73 8.44 -11.28
CA LYS A 52 6.53 8.11 -12.69
C LYS A 52 5.96 6.71 -12.85
N LEU A 53 6.49 5.75 -12.10
CA LEU A 53 6.00 4.37 -12.10
C LEU A 53 6.51 3.68 -10.86
N GLY A 54 5.63 3.00 -10.15
CA GLY A 54 6.00 2.20 -8.99
C GLY A 54 5.34 0.85 -9.02
N THR A 55 5.97 -0.12 -8.37
CA THR A 55 5.45 -1.48 -8.26
C THR A 55 5.61 -1.99 -6.85
N ILE A 56 4.71 -2.88 -6.48
CA ILE A 56 4.67 -3.54 -5.17
C ILE A 56 4.58 -5.04 -5.40
N THR A 57 5.29 -5.82 -4.59
CA THR A 57 5.17 -7.27 -4.58
C THR A 57 5.24 -7.73 -3.13
N GLY A 58 4.28 -8.51 -2.70
CA GLY A 58 4.24 -8.95 -1.31
C GLY A 58 3.21 -10.00 -1.00
N LEU A 59 2.90 -10.10 0.28
CA LEU A 59 2.03 -11.14 0.81
C LEU A 59 0.88 -10.55 1.61
N VAL A 60 -0.26 -11.20 1.53
CA VAL A 60 -1.40 -10.97 2.43
C VAL A 60 -1.29 -12.00 3.54
N LYS A 61 -1.20 -11.52 4.78
CA LYS A 61 -1.03 -12.39 5.94
C LYS A 61 -2.40 -12.89 6.43
N GLU A 62 -2.38 -13.86 7.34
CA GLU A 62 -3.61 -14.45 7.85
C GLU A 62 -4.52 -13.43 8.55
N ASP A 63 -3.93 -12.41 9.15
CA ASP A 63 -4.68 -11.36 9.82
C ASP A 63 -5.09 -10.23 8.88
N ASN A 64 -4.97 -10.43 7.56
CA ASN A 64 -5.26 -9.47 6.51
C ASN A 64 -4.22 -8.34 6.39
N SER A 65 -3.19 -8.32 7.23
CA SER A 65 -2.13 -7.33 7.07
C SER A 65 -1.31 -7.65 5.82
N LEU A 66 -0.60 -6.66 5.33
CA LEU A 66 0.23 -6.78 4.14
C LEU A 66 1.69 -6.59 4.51
N GLU A 67 2.54 -7.37 3.83
CA GLU A 67 3.98 -7.22 3.98
C GLU A 67 4.54 -7.23 2.58
N PHE A 68 5.17 -6.13 2.16
CA PHE A 68 5.59 -6.05 0.76
C PHE A 68 6.85 -5.20 0.59
N SER A 69 7.47 -5.41 -0.58
CA SER A 69 8.56 -4.57 -1.07
C SER A 69 8.00 -3.67 -2.16
N TYR A 70 8.52 -2.46 -2.23
CA TYR A 70 8.13 -1.51 -3.26
C TYR A 70 9.34 -0.88 -3.90
N GLN A 71 9.19 -0.46 -5.14
CA GLN A 71 10.21 0.36 -5.80
C GLN A 71 9.53 1.24 -6.84
N HIS A 72 10.10 2.39 -7.08
CA HIS A 72 9.56 3.29 -8.07
C HIS A 72 10.64 4.19 -8.66
N VAL A 73 10.29 4.78 -9.80
CA VAL A 73 11.10 5.83 -10.42
C VAL A 73 10.39 7.14 -10.12
N ASN A 74 11.11 8.08 -9.50
CA ASN A 74 10.52 9.37 -9.17
C ASN A 74 10.73 10.38 -10.29
N GLU A 75 10.20 11.60 -10.11
CA GLU A 75 10.23 12.62 -11.15
C GLU A 75 11.65 13.08 -11.50
N GLU A 76 12.59 12.82 -10.61
CA GLU A 76 14.00 13.12 -10.85
C GLU A 76 14.73 12.02 -11.60
N GLY A 77 14.01 10.93 -11.94
CA GLY A 77 14.59 9.79 -12.62
C GLY A 77 15.35 8.84 -11.71
N LYS A 78 15.18 8.96 -10.40
CA LYS A 78 15.86 8.08 -9.44
C LYS A 78 14.99 6.88 -9.11
N ILE A 79 15.62 5.72 -8.95
CA ILE A 79 14.95 4.51 -8.51
C ILE A 79 15.08 4.44 -7.00
N ARG A 80 13.93 4.37 -6.31
CA ARG A 80 13.87 4.25 -4.86
C ARG A 80 13.14 2.96 -4.51
N SER A 81 13.62 2.28 -3.50
CA SER A 81 12.99 1.02 -3.07
C SER A 81 12.95 0.93 -1.56
N GLY A 82 12.06 0.08 -1.06
CA GLY A 82 11.92 -0.11 0.37
C GLY A 82 10.95 -1.23 0.70
N LYS A 83 10.62 -1.30 1.99
CA LYS A 83 9.70 -2.32 2.51
C LYS A 83 8.62 -1.66 3.33
N CYS A 84 7.46 -2.30 3.35
CA CYS A 84 6.30 -1.75 4.03
C CYS A 84 5.48 -2.86 4.69
N THR A 85 4.91 -2.53 5.84
CA THR A 85 3.91 -3.35 6.50
C THR A 85 2.64 -2.52 6.59
N SER A 86 1.51 -3.08 6.16
CA SER A 86 0.22 -2.38 6.17
C SER A 86 -0.76 -3.12 7.07
N THR A 87 -1.51 -2.38 7.87
CA THR A 87 -2.53 -2.93 8.75
C THR A 87 -3.89 -2.39 8.30
N PRO A 88 -4.85 -3.26 7.99
CA PRO A 88 -6.14 -2.81 7.47
C PRO A 88 -7.13 -2.48 8.57
N GLU A 89 -8.04 -1.58 8.23
CA GLU A 89 -9.20 -1.25 9.05
C GLU A 89 -10.37 -1.08 8.08
N LEU A 90 -11.51 -1.69 8.40
CA LEU A 90 -12.71 -1.48 7.59
C LEU A 90 -13.41 -0.22 8.08
N MET A 91 -13.69 0.68 7.15
CA MET A 91 -14.41 1.91 7.46
C MET A 91 -15.91 1.64 7.53
N GLU A 92 -16.67 2.58 8.10
CA GLU A 92 -18.12 2.39 8.26
C GLU A 92 -18.84 2.13 6.96
N ASP A 93 -18.33 2.68 5.86
CA ASP A 93 -18.96 2.50 4.54
C ASP A 93 -18.44 1.26 3.81
N GLY A 94 -17.64 0.44 4.46
CA GLY A 94 -17.11 -0.80 3.90
C GLY A 94 -15.80 -0.65 3.15
N ARG A 95 -15.30 0.57 2.98
CA ARG A 95 -14.01 0.78 2.32
C ARG A 95 -12.89 0.33 3.25
N ILE A 96 -11.76 -0.01 2.66
CA ILE A 96 -10.57 -0.44 3.39
C ILE A 96 -9.66 0.77 3.59
N LYS A 97 -9.16 0.93 4.81
CA LYS A 97 -8.13 1.90 5.13
C LYS A 97 -6.89 1.12 5.55
N LEU A 98 -5.73 1.51 5.05
CA LEU A 98 -4.48 0.83 5.37
C LEU A 98 -3.55 1.80 6.09
N TYR A 99 -3.10 1.39 7.27
CA TYR A 99 -2.09 2.12 8.03
C TYR A 99 -0.74 1.50 7.72
N GLU A 100 0.18 2.27 7.18
CA GLU A 100 1.42 1.77 6.64
C GLU A 100 2.63 2.25 7.42
N LYS A 101 3.57 1.35 7.66
CA LYS A 101 4.90 1.67 8.17
C LYS A 101 5.90 1.21 7.12
N TRP A 102 6.72 2.13 6.66
CA TRP A 102 7.64 1.84 5.56
C TRP A 102 9.03 2.35 5.85
N SER A 103 9.99 1.81 5.13
CA SER A 103 11.38 2.23 5.20
C SER A 103 11.97 2.25 3.80
N TRP A 104 13.01 3.07 3.62
CA TRP A 104 13.78 3.07 2.39
C TRP A 104 14.97 2.12 2.58
N ASP A 105 15.28 1.35 1.53
CA ASP A 105 16.45 0.47 1.57
C ASP A 105 17.72 1.31 1.74
N GLY A 106 18.59 0.85 2.63
CA GLY A 106 19.84 1.55 2.89
C GLY A 106 19.74 2.72 3.85
N GLU A 107 18.54 2.99 4.40
CA GLU A 107 18.32 4.07 5.35
C GLU A 107 17.75 3.51 6.63
N ASN A 108 17.98 4.22 7.73
CA ASN A 108 17.46 3.80 9.03
C ASN A 108 16.15 4.46 9.39
N GLU A 109 15.64 5.29 8.49
CA GLU A 109 14.45 6.08 8.74
C GLU A 109 13.19 5.25 8.47
N ILE A 110 12.21 5.38 9.37
CA ILE A 110 10.92 4.74 9.21
C ILE A 110 9.87 5.82 9.03
N GLY A 111 9.05 5.69 8.00
CA GLY A 111 7.95 6.61 7.78
C GLY A 111 6.62 5.93 7.95
N GLU A 112 5.57 6.73 8.00
CA GLU A 112 4.21 6.25 8.11
C GLU A 112 3.34 6.94 7.08
N SER A 113 2.37 6.20 6.57
CA SER A 113 1.38 6.76 5.66
C SER A 113 0.06 6.05 5.88
N THR A 114 -1.00 6.65 5.38
CA THR A 114 -2.32 6.06 5.41
C THR A 114 -2.92 6.18 4.03
N VAL A 115 -3.48 5.08 3.54
CA VAL A 115 -4.17 5.07 2.27
C VAL A 115 -5.59 4.58 2.48
N GLU A 116 -6.52 5.06 1.67
CA GLU A 116 -7.92 4.66 1.72
C GLU A 116 -8.37 4.18 0.35
N GLU A 117 -9.23 3.19 0.37
CA GLU A 117 -9.82 2.66 -0.86
C GLU A 117 -10.62 3.73 -1.58
N VAL A 118 -10.50 3.78 -2.90
CA VAL A 118 -11.24 4.71 -3.75
C VAL A 118 -12.36 3.93 -4.42
N LEU A 119 -13.60 4.36 -4.21
CA LEU A 119 -14.74 3.81 -4.92
C LEU A 119 -15.02 4.71 -6.12
N SER A 120 -15.16 4.12 -7.26
CA SER A 120 -15.41 4.90 -8.48
C SER A 120 -16.86 4.90 -8.89
#